data_2191ab595f503025e562b97ac202f641
#
_entry.id   2191ab595f503025e562b97ac202f641
#
_cell.length_a   1.000
_cell.length_b   1.000
_cell.length_c   1.000
_cell.angle_alpha   90.00
_cell.angle_beta   90.00
_cell.angle_gamma   90.00
#
_symmetry.space_group_name_H-M   'P 1'
#
loop_
_entity.id
_entity.type
_entity.pdbx_description
1 polymer ?
#
loop_
_entity_poly.entity_id
_entity_poly.type
_entity_poly.pdbx_seq_one_letter_code
_entity_poly.pdbx_strand_id
1 'polypeptide(L)'
;LNATRPEGAPKLTYLPFIMLALVKGLGQRPECNALFDDEAGVVTRHEAVHLGIATQTDRGLYVPVVKHVEAMDIWSAAAEMVRVTQATRDGKAGADDLSGSTFTITSLGRMGGLGATPIINKPEVGILGVHNAKDRAVVIDGRVEVRRIMNLSSSWDHRVVDGHDGASLVQLLKSMLEHPATIFM
;
A
#
# COMPACT_ATOMS: atom_id res chain seq x y z
N LEU A 1 -17.47 -1.12 -10.20
CA LEU A 1 -16.48 -2.01 -10.82
C LEU A 1 -16.79 -3.48 -10.53
N ASN A 2 -17.04 -3.88 -9.28
CA ASN A 2 -17.35 -5.30 -9.00
C ASN A 2 -18.61 -5.84 -9.68
N ALA A 3 -19.60 -5.00 -10.00
CA ALA A 3 -20.81 -5.39 -10.73
C ALA A 3 -20.53 -5.68 -12.22
N THR A 4 -19.48 -5.10 -12.77
CA THR A 4 -19.05 -5.23 -14.17
C THR A 4 -17.69 -5.94 -14.27
N ARG A 5 -17.40 -6.79 -13.28
CA ARG A 5 -16.13 -7.49 -13.19
C ARG A 5 -15.90 -8.40 -14.41
N PRO A 6 -14.71 -8.34 -15.04
CA PRO A 6 -14.35 -9.29 -16.09
C PRO A 6 -14.42 -10.74 -15.60
N GLU A 7 -14.75 -11.67 -16.49
CA GLU A 7 -14.74 -13.10 -16.19
C GLU A 7 -13.35 -13.54 -15.72
N GLY A 8 -13.29 -14.33 -14.65
CA GLY A 8 -12.03 -14.80 -14.05
C GLY A 8 -11.26 -13.77 -13.20
N ALA A 9 -11.58 -12.48 -13.27
CA ALA A 9 -10.90 -11.48 -12.45
C ALA A 9 -11.30 -11.61 -10.96
N PRO A 10 -10.39 -11.32 -10.00
CA PRO A 10 -10.72 -11.36 -8.58
C PRO A 10 -11.71 -10.24 -8.19
N LYS A 11 -12.42 -10.43 -7.09
CA LYS A 11 -13.24 -9.36 -6.50
C LYS A 11 -12.33 -8.25 -5.98
N LEU A 12 -12.55 -7.02 -6.40
CA LEU A 12 -11.81 -5.86 -5.91
C LEU A 12 -12.16 -5.56 -4.44
N THR A 13 -11.11 -5.39 -3.66
CA THR A 13 -11.13 -4.85 -2.29
C THR A 13 -10.59 -3.41 -2.30
N TYR A 14 -10.33 -2.81 -1.13
CA TYR A 14 -9.70 -1.49 -1.06
C TYR A 14 -8.22 -1.50 -1.50
N LEU A 15 -7.50 -2.62 -1.26
CA LEU A 15 -6.05 -2.68 -1.48
C LEU A 15 -5.63 -2.37 -2.93
N PRO A 16 -6.21 -2.92 -3.99
CA PRO A 16 -5.84 -2.56 -5.36
C PRO A 16 -5.98 -1.06 -5.67
N PHE A 17 -7.00 -0.39 -5.12
CA PHE A 17 -7.14 1.06 -5.27
C PHE A 17 -6.04 1.82 -4.53
N ILE A 18 -5.68 1.36 -3.33
CA ILE A 18 -4.58 1.95 -2.55
C ILE A 18 -3.24 1.72 -3.26
N MET A 19 -3.02 0.54 -3.85
CA MET A 19 -1.82 0.23 -4.63
C MET A 19 -1.66 1.20 -5.80
N LEU A 20 -2.70 1.41 -6.62
CA LEU A 20 -2.63 2.33 -7.76
C LEU A 20 -2.51 3.80 -7.31
N ALA A 21 -3.21 4.21 -6.25
CA ALA A 21 -3.05 5.54 -5.67
C ALA A 21 -1.62 5.76 -5.17
N LEU A 22 -1.04 4.73 -4.51
CA LEU A 22 0.33 4.78 -4.00
C LEU A 22 1.34 4.91 -5.14
N VAL A 23 1.19 4.16 -6.24
CA VAL A 23 2.02 4.32 -7.45
C VAL A 23 2.04 5.77 -7.93
N LYS A 24 0.86 6.40 -8.07
CA LYS A 24 0.78 7.82 -8.47
C LYS A 24 1.39 8.77 -7.44
N GLY A 25 1.17 8.49 -6.16
CA GLY A 25 1.74 9.28 -5.09
C GLY A 25 3.27 9.21 -5.04
N LEU A 26 3.83 8.01 -5.18
CA LEU A 26 5.28 7.78 -5.22
C LEU A 26 5.93 8.40 -6.46
N GLY A 27 5.24 8.40 -7.61
CA GLY A 27 5.70 9.13 -8.79
C GLY A 27 5.80 10.65 -8.60
N GLN A 28 4.95 11.23 -7.73
CA GLN A 28 5.00 12.65 -7.36
C GLN A 28 5.95 12.94 -6.18
N ARG A 29 6.31 11.91 -5.41
CA ARG A 29 7.19 11.96 -4.23
C ARG A 29 8.24 10.86 -4.32
N PRO A 30 9.20 10.97 -5.29
CA PRO A 30 10.18 9.92 -5.56
C PRO A 30 11.13 9.64 -4.38
N GLU A 31 11.30 10.58 -3.47
CA GLU A 31 12.04 10.41 -2.22
C GLU A 31 11.42 9.35 -1.31
N CYS A 32 10.11 9.10 -1.44
CA CYS A 32 9.39 8.08 -0.69
C CYS A 32 9.52 6.67 -1.30
N ASN A 33 9.95 6.54 -2.56
CA ASN A 33 10.17 5.25 -3.24
C ASN A 33 11.67 4.96 -3.34
N ALA A 34 12.30 4.73 -2.20
CA ALA A 34 13.75 4.59 -2.12
C ALA A 34 14.16 3.46 -1.16
N LEU A 35 15.39 3.00 -1.36
CA LEU A 35 16.08 2.09 -0.45
C LEU A 35 17.27 2.80 0.16
N PHE A 36 17.54 2.56 1.43
CA PHE A 36 18.70 3.11 2.13
C PHE A 36 19.68 2.00 2.51
N ASP A 37 20.87 2.07 1.94
CA ASP A 37 21.99 1.21 2.31
C ASP A 37 22.72 1.81 3.51
N ASP A 38 22.56 1.18 4.68
CA ASP A 38 23.17 1.65 5.93
C ASP A 38 24.70 1.54 5.94
N GLU A 39 25.26 0.57 5.21
CA GLU A 39 26.72 0.34 5.21
C GLU A 39 27.41 1.34 4.28
N ALA A 40 26.84 1.53 3.09
CA ALA A 40 27.37 2.47 2.10
C ALA A 40 26.97 3.93 2.38
N GLY A 41 25.92 4.16 3.20
CA GLY A 41 25.33 5.49 3.40
C GLY A 41 24.66 6.05 2.15
N VAL A 42 24.14 5.18 1.27
CA VAL A 42 23.61 5.53 -0.04
C VAL A 42 22.10 5.37 -0.08
N VAL A 43 21.41 6.39 -0.61
CA VAL A 43 19.97 6.34 -0.94
C VAL A 43 19.82 6.06 -2.42
N THR A 44 19.12 4.98 -2.76
CA THR A 44 18.75 4.64 -4.13
C THR A 44 17.26 4.87 -4.34
N ARG A 45 16.89 5.86 -5.18
CA ARG A 45 15.50 6.11 -5.57
C ARG A 45 15.15 5.22 -6.76
N HIS A 46 13.92 4.69 -6.75
CA HIS A 46 13.43 3.79 -7.79
C HIS A 46 12.31 4.46 -8.59
N GLU A 47 12.35 4.32 -9.92
CA GLU A 47 11.22 4.69 -10.80
C GLU A 47 10.16 3.59 -10.78
N ALA A 48 10.59 2.32 -10.84
CA ALA A 48 9.72 1.17 -10.71
C ALA A 48 9.12 1.09 -9.29
N VAL A 49 7.85 0.73 -9.19
CA VAL A 49 7.14 0.58 -7.92
C VAL A 49 6.84 -0.90 -7.68
N HIS A 50 7.61 -1.49 -6.77
CA HIS A 50 7.45 -2.88 -6.33
C HIS A 50 6.84 -2.89 -4.93
N LEU A 51 5.57 -3.27 -4.82
CA LEU A 51 4.85 -3.19 -3.55
C LEU A 51 4.93 -4.49 -2.77
N GLY A 52 5.58 -4.44 -1.62
CA GLY A 52 5.52 -5.48 -0.60
C GLY A 52 4.15 -5.49 0.07
N ILE A 53 3.54 -6.66 0.21
CA ILE A 53 2.23 -6.85 0.85
C ILE A 53 2.40 -7.71 2.10
N ALA A 54 2.45 -7.08 3.27
CA ALA A 54 2.63 -7.82 4.53
C ALA A 54 1.52 -8.87 4.72
N THR A 55 1.92 -10.13 4.76
CA THR A 55 1.02 -11.29 4.74
C THR A 55 1.32 -12.21 5.90
N GLN A 56 0.34 -12.39 6.80
CA GLN A 56 0.42 -13.36 7.89
C GLN A 56 0.22 -14.78 7.35
N THR A 57 1.09 -15.68 7.79
CA THR A 57 1.03 -17.12 7.54
C THR A 57 1.17 -17.89 8.83
N ASP A 58 0.94 -19.21 8.81
CA ASP A 58 1.17 -20.09 9.97
C ASP A 58 2.64 -20.16 10.41
N ARG A 59 3.56 -19.78 9.51
CA ARG A 59 5.02 -19.76 9.76
C ARG A 59 5.55 -18.39 10.16
N GLY A 60 4.67 -17.38 10.29
CA GLY A 60 5.03 -16.01 10.61
C GLY A 60 4.65 -15.00 9.52
N LEU A 61 5.19 -13.80 9.64
CA LEU A 61 4.94 -12.70 8.71
C LEU A 61 5.93 -12.77 7.54
N TYR A 62 5.38 -12.73 6.32
CA TYR A 62 6.14 -12.61 5.07
C TYR A 62 5.68 -11.38 4.31
N VAL A 63 6.53 -10.90 3.41
CA VAL A 63 6.23 -9.73 2.57
C VAL A 63 6.39 -10.11 1.10
N PRO A 64 5.40 -10.82 0.50
CA PRO A 64 5.40 -11.03 -0.95
C PRO A 64 5.28 -9.71 -1.70
N VAL A 65 5.84 -9.68 -2.91
CA VAL A 65 6.05 -8.47 -3.71
C VAL A 65 5.24 -8.52 -5.00
N VAL A 66 4.40 -7.52 -5.21
CA VAL A 66 3.78 -7.23 -6.51
C VAL A 66 4.72 -6.31 -7.25
N LYS A 67 5.40 -6.83 -8.27
CA LYS A 67 6.41 -6.10 -9.04
C LYS A 67 5.77 -5.27 -10.15
N HIS A 68 6.36 -4.12 -10.46
CA HIS A 68 5.96 -3.24 -11.57
C HIS A 68 4.47 -2.83 -11.55
N VAL A 69 4.01 -2.41 -10.37
CA VAL A 69 2.60 -2.00 -10.21
C VAL A 69 2.28 -0.76 -11.06
N GLU A 70 3.27 0.05 -11.39
CA GLU A 70 3.15 1.20 -12.29
C GLU A 70 2.70 0.84 -13.72
N ALA A 71 2.94 -0.40 -14.13
CA ALA A 71 2.55 -0.91 -15.45
C ALA A 71 1.20 -1.67 -15.43
N MET A 72 0.53 -1.76 -14.28
CA MET A 72 -0.68 -2.56 -14.09
C MET A 72 -1.95 -1.71 -14.11
N ASP A 73 -3.01 -2.27 -14.66
CA ASP A 73 -4.36 -1.81 -14.38
C ASP A 73 -4.88 -2.39 -13.04
N ILE A 74 -6.06 -1.95 -12.61
CA ILE A 74 -6.61 -2.37 -11.32
C ILE A 74 -6.90 -3.87 -11.23
N TRP A 75 -7.27 -4.50 -12.34
CA TRP A 75 -7.60 -5.92 -12.38
C TRP A 75 -6.33 -6.77 -12.32
N SER A 76 -5.31 -6.38 -13.08
CA SER A 76 -3.98 -7.01 -13.08
C SER A 76 -3.30 -6.87 -11.71
N ALA A 77 -3.35 -5.67 -11.12
CA ALA A 77 -2.83 -5.44 -9.77
C ALA A 77 -3.55 -6.29 -8.71
N ALA A 78 -4.88 -6.40 -8.81
CA ALA A 78 -5.66 -7.24 -7.90
C ALA A 78 -5.34 -8.73 -8.09
N ALA A 79 -5.23 -9.20 -9.32
CA ALA A 79 -4.92 -10.60 -9.63
C ALA A 79 -3.54 -10.98 -9.13
N GLU A 80 -2.54 -10.16 -9.40
CA GLU A 80 -1.16 -10.42 -8.98
C GLU A 80 -1.01 -10.35 -7.45
N MET A 81 -1.64 -9.39 -6.79
CA MET A 81 -1.69 -9.32 -5.33
C MET A 81 -2.28 -10.61 -4.73
N VAL A 82 -3.38 -11.11 -5.29
CA VAL A 82 -4.00 -12.37 -4.84
C VAL A 82 -3.06 -13.55 -5.08
N ARG A 83 -2.41 -13.62 -6.25
CA ARG A 83 -1.46 -14.69 -6.61
C ARG A 83 -0.32 -14.76 -5.60
N VAL A 84 0.42 -13.66 -5.39
CA VAL A 84 1.60 -13.67 -4.53
C VAL A 84 1.25 -13.90 -3.07
N THR A 85 0.16 -13.30 -2.57
CA THR A 85 -0.26 -13.49 -1.18
C THR A 85 -0.78 -14.89 -0.91
N GLN A 86 -1.49 -15.51 -1.87
CA GLN A 86 -1.96 -16.89 -1.74
C GLN A 86 -0.79 -17.88 -1.84
N ALA A 87 0.11 -17.71 -2.81
CA ALA A 87 1.31 -18.54 -2.92
C ALA A 87 2.15 -18.50 -1.62
N THR A 88 2.23 -17.33 -0.99
CA THR A 88 2.93 -17.16 0.30
C THR A 88 2.25 -17.92 1.43
N ARG A 89 0.91 -17.84 1.56
CA ARG A 89 0.15 -18.58 2.57
C ARG A 89 0.27 -20.08 2.39
N ASP A 90 0.28 -20.54 1.14
CA ASP A 90 0.43 -21.97 0.79
C ASP A 90 1.87 -22.47 0.92
N GLY A 91 2.84 -21.61 1.25
CA GLY A 91 4.26 -21.95 1.33
C GLY A 91 4.90 -22.27 -0.04
N LYS A 92 4.31 -21.76 -1.12
CA LYS A 92 4.73 -21.98 -2.52
C LYS A 92 5.41 -20.75 -3.17
N ALA A 93 5.47 -19.62 -2.46
CA ALA A 93 6.14 -18.41 -2.95
C ALA A 93 7.63 -18.69 -3.15
N GLY A 94 8.16 -18.34 -4.32
CA GLY A 94 9.58 -18.40 -4.62
C GLY A 94 10.35 -17.22 -4.04
N ALA A 95 11.69 -17.28 -4.09
CA ALA A 95 12.54 -16.17 -3.63
C ALA A 95 12.26 -14.87 -4.39
N ASP A 96 11.92 -14.96 -5.66
CA ASP A 96 11.57 -13.80 -6.49
C ASP A 96 10.25 -13.14 -6.05
N ASP A 97 9.27 -13.91 -5.57
CA ASP A 97 8.03 -13.39 -5.01
C ASP A 97 8.23 -12.70 -3.65
N LEU A 98 9.33 -12.96 -2.95
CA LEU A 98 9.59 -12.51 -1.58
C LEU A 98 10.70 -11.46 -1.46
N SER A 99 11.16 -10.90 -2.58
CA SER A 99 12.29 -9.96 -2.59
C SER A 99 12.10 -8.82 -3.58
N GLY A 100 12.84 -7.72 -3.34
CA GLY A 100 12.92 -6.60 -4.27
C GLY A 100 11.77 -5.58 -4.16
N SER A 101 11.05 -5.53 -3.04
CA SER A 101 10.09 -4.45 -2.78
C SER A 101 10.80 -3.10 -2.62
N THR A 102 10.14 -2.04 -3.08
CA THR A 102 10.61 -0.65 -2.93
C THR A 102 9.77 0.12 -1.92
N PHE A 103 8.59 -0.38 -1.60
CA PHE A 103 7.68 0.17 -0.60
C PHE A 103 6.72 -0.93 -0.10
N THR A 104 6.40 -0.93 1.18
CA THR A 104 5.53 -1.97 1.76
C THR A 104 4.17 -1.42 2.20
N ILE A 105 3.12 -2.22 1.98
CA ILE A 105 1.78 -2.01 2.55
C ILE A 105 1.53 -3.10 3.59
N THR A 106 1.09 -2.69 4.78
CA THR A 106 0.64 -3.61 5.84
C THR A 106 -0.82 -3.37 6.18
N SER A 107 -1.58 -4.45 6.35
CA SER A 107 -2.98 -4.39 6.75
C SER A 107 -3.35 -5.58 7.62
N LEU A 108 -3.94 -5.30 8.78
CA LEU A 108 -4.52 -6.33 9.66
C LEU A 108 -5.97 -6.66 9.29
N GLY A 109 -6.49 -6.12 8.20
CA GLY A 109 -7.85 -6.35 7.74
C GLY A 109 -8.88 -6.06 8.85
N ARG A 110 -9.80 -7.00 9.09
CA ARG A 110 -10.86 -6.85 10.11
C ARG A 110 -10.33 -6.85 11.55
N MET A 111 -9.16 -7.42 11.81
CA MET A 111 -8.51 -7.41 13.12
C MET A 111 -7.80 -6.09 13.40
N GLY A 112 -7.58 -5.27 12.37
CA GLY A 112 -6.92 -3.96 12.51
C GLY A 112 -7.71 -2.99 13.37
N GLY A 113 -6.97 -2.21 14.17
CA GLY A 113 -7.50 -1.11 14.99
C GLY A 113 -7.72 0.17 14.18
N LEU A 114 -7.69 1.29 14.91
CA LEU A 114 -7.85 2.63 14.35
C LEU A 114 -6.54 3.22 13.81
N GLY A 115 -5.41 2.68 14.22
CA GLY A 115 -4.07 3.10 13.86
C GLY A 115 -3.04 2.08 14.31
N ALA A 116 -1.85 2.17 13.77
CA ALA A 116 -0.66 1.45 14.19
C ALA A 116 0.57 2.28 13.81
N THR A 117 1.71 1.91 14.36
CA THR A 117 3.03 2.36 13.94
C THR A 117 3.71 1.19 13.24
N PRO A 118 3.55 1.04 11.92
CA PRO A 118 4.15 -0.08 11.20
C PRO A 118 5.68 0.02 11.23
N ILE A 119 6.34 -1.13 11.33
CA ILE A 119 7.80 -1.21 11.29
C ILE A 119 8.23 -1.27 9.82
N ILE A 120 9.15 -0.41 9.43
CA ILE A 120 9.69 -0.33 8.06
C ILE A 120 10.35 -1.65 7.69
N ASN A 121 10.06 -2.14 6.49
CA ASN A 121 10.67 -3.33 5.92
C ASN A 121 12.02 -2.96 5.29
N LYS A 122 13.10 -3.00 6.08
CA LYS A 122 14.44 -2.62 5.62
C LYS A 122 14.85 -3.42 4.38
N PRO A 123 15.49 -2.79 3.36
CA PRO A 123 16.08 -1.44 3.33
C PRO A 123 15.16 -0.32 2.80
N GLU A 124 13.85 -0.55 2.70
CA GLU A 124 12.88 0.46 2.29
C GLU A 124 12.91 1.67 3.25
N VAL A 125 12.50 2.84 2.75
CA VAL A 125 12.44 4.08 3.55
C VAL A 125 11.04 4.40 4.07
N GLY A 126 10.02 3.62 3.68
CA GLY A 126 8.65 3.87 4.08
C GLY A 126 7.75 2.65 4.05
N ILE A 127 6.71 2.70 4.87
CA ILE A 127 5.65 1.69 4.95
C ILE A 127 4.30 2.34 5.19
N LEU A 128 3.26 1.85 4.52
CA LEU A 128 1.89 2.30 4.68
C LEU A 128 1.06 1.26 5.45
N GLY A 129 0.45 1.68 6.55
CA GLY A 129 -0.53 0.90 7.32
C GLY A 129 -1.96 1.23 6.89
N VAL A 130 -2.71 0.20 6.49
CA VAL A 130 -4.13 0.29 6.11
C VAL A 130 -4.98 -0.32 7.21
N HIS A 131 -5.85 0.51 7.79
CA HIS A 131 -6.65 0.11 8.95
C HIS A 131 -8.08 -0.29 8.57
N ASN A 132 -8.83 -0.75 9.58
CA ASN A 132 -10.18 -1.24 9.37
C ASN A 132 -11.14 -0.09 9.02
N ALA A 133 -11.89 -0.25 7.92
CA ALA A 133 -12.94 0.67 7.53
C ALA A 133 -14.21 0.42 8.37
N LYS A 134 -14.65 1.43 9.13
CA LYS A 134 -15.83 1.38 10.00
C LYS A 134 -16.73 2.59 9.77
N ASP A 135 -18.01 2.41 10.01
CA ASP A 135 -18.96 3.51 10.01
C ASP A 135 -18.74 4.37 11.26
N ARG A 136 -18.62 5.69 11.04
CA ARG A 136 -18.40 6.69 12.09
C ARG A 136 -19.28 7.92 11.87
N ALA A 137 -19.70 8.53 12.96
CA ALA A 137 -20.29 9.85 12.94
C ALA A 137 -19.19 10.87 12.67
N VAL A 138 -19.34 11.64 11.59
CA VAL A 138 -18.42 12.71 11.19
C VAL A 138 -19.21 13.98 10.90
N VAL A 139 -18.56 15.14 11.04
CA VAL A 139 -19.18 16.41 10.70
C VAL A 139 -18.81 16.77 9.26
N ILE A 140 -19.83 16.92 8.40
CA ILE A 140 -19.71 17.37 7.02
C ILE A 140 -20.64 18.57 6.84
N ASP A 141 -20.12 19.70 6.40
CA ASP A 141 -20.88 20.94 6.19
C ASP A 141 -21.76 21.34 7.39
N GLY A 142 -21.21 21.17 8.61
CA GLY A 142 -21.90 21.49 9.86
C GLY A 142 -22.97 20.48 10.30
N ARG A 143 -23.11 19.34 9.63
CA ARG A 143 -24.06 18.26 9.95
C ARG A 143 -23.34 16.99 10.35
N VAL A 144 -23.92 16.26 11.31
CA VAL A 144 -23.42 14.93 11.69
C VAL A 144 -23.95 13.91 10.69
N GLU A 145 -23.04 13.22 10.01
CA GLU A 145 -23.36 12.18 9.04
C GLU A 145 -22.62 10.88 9.36
N VAL A 146 -23.21 9.75 9.01
CA VAL A 146 -22.54 8.46 9.08
C VAL A 146 -21.75 8.25 7.79
N ARG A 147 -20.45 8.07 7.92
CA ARG A 147 -19.53 7.78 6.82
C ARG A 147 -18.64 6.60 7.15
N ARG A 148 -18.30 5.84 6.10
CA ARG A 148 -17.34 4.75 6.22
C ARG A 148 -15.94 5.32 6.17
N ILE A 149 -15.26 5.32 7.32
CA ILE A 149 -13.93 5.91 7.50
C ILE A 149 -12.90 4.83 7.70
N MET A 150 -11.78 4.97 7.01
CA MET A 150 -10.58 4.17 7.13
C MET A 150 -9.40 5.09 7.42
N ASN A 151 -8.60 4.75 8.42
CA ASN A 151 -7.36 5.48 8.69
C ASN A 151 -6.22 4.86 7.87
N LEU A 152 -5.27 5.70 7.48
CA LEU A 152 -3.97 5.32 6.97
C LEU A 152 -2.92 5.79 7.98
N SER A 153 -1.95 4.94 8.29
CA SER A 153 -0.74 5.28 9.06
C SER A 153 0.47 5.10 8.17
N SER A 154 1.54 5.80 8.47
CA SER A 154 2.81 5.60 7.77
C SER A 154 3.97 5.71 8.74
N SER A 155 5.05 4.99 8.46
CA SER A 155 6.34 5.16 9.12
C SER A 155 7.40 5.43 8.05
N TRP A 156 8.38 6.26 8.39
CA TRP A 156 9.40 6.73 7.46
C TRP A 156 10.79 6.68 8.09
N ASP A 157 11.79 6.37 7.28
CA ASP A 157 13.18 6.61 7.67
C ASP A 157 13.47 8.10 7.57
N HIS A 158 13.54 8.78 8.71
CA HIS A 158 13.66 10.23 8.78
C HIS A 158 15.03 10.77 8.32
N ARG A 159 15.95 9.87 7.98
CA ARG A 159 17.21 10.24 7.31
C ARG A 159 17.00 10.56 5.83
N VAL A 160 15.89 10.07 5.23
CA VAL A 160 15.60 10.15 3.79
C VAL A 160 14.30 10.92 3.52
N VAL A 161 13.26 10.65 4.33
CA VAL A 161 11.92 11.24 4.16
C VAL A 161 11.59 12.08 5.37
N ASP A 162 11.36 13.37 5.18
CA ASP A 162 10.96 14.26 6.27
C ASP A 162 9.45 14.22 6.53
N GLY A 163 9.01 14.90 7.61
CA GLY A 163 7.61 14.92 8.01
C GLY A 163 6.69 15.58 6.97
N HIS A 164 7.21 16.54 6.20
CA HIS A 164 6.44 17.21 5.14
C HIS A 164 6.21 16.26 3.95
N ASP A 165 7.25 15.56 3.51
CA ASP A 165 7.18 14.65 2.37
C ASP A 165 6.26 13.47 2.65
N GLY A 166 6.43 12.82 3.81
CA GLY A 166 5.57 11.73 4.24
C GLY A 166 4.10 12.15 4.41
N ALA A 167 3.85 13.32 5.02
CA ALA A 167 2.50 13.85 5.18
C ALA A 167 1.88 14.22 3.82
N SER A 168 2.67 14.80 2.91
CA SER A 168 2.23 15.16 1.55
C SER A 168 1.80 13.93 0.77
N LEU A 169 2.58 12.83 0.82
CA LEU A 169 2.19 11.56 0.19
C LEU A 169 0.86 11.04 0.75
N VAL A 170 0.69 11.01 2.07
CA VAL A 170 -0.55 10.52 2.69
C VAL A 170 -1.75 11.40 2.31
N GLN A 171 -1.58 12.72 2.21
CA GLN A 171 -2.64 13.63 1.75
C GLN A 171 -3.00 13.41 0.27
N LEU A 172 -2.02 13.13 -0.61
CA LEU A 172 -2.28 12.72 -1.99
C LEU A 172 -3.10 11.44 -2.06
N LEU A 173 -2.71 10.42 -1.28
CA LEU A 173 -3.46 9.17 -1.19
C LEU A 173 -4.90 9.41 -0.71
N LYS A 174 -5.08 10.18 0.35
CA LYS A 174 -6.41 10.55 0.86
C LYS A 174 -7.26 11.19 -0.24
N SER A 175 -6.73 12.20 -0.92
CA SER A 175 -7.45 12.90 -1.99
C SER A 175 -7.88 11.96 -3.11
N MET A 176 -6.98 11.08 -3.57
CA MET A 176 -7.28 10.11 -4.62
C MET A 176 -8.29 9.05 -4.17
N LEU A 177 -8.24 8.59 -2.94
CA LEU A 177 -9.19 7.60 -2.41
C LEU A 177 -10.57 8.19 -2.14
N GLU A 178 -10.66 9.47 -1.78
CA GLU A 178 -11.92 10.20 -1.65
C GLU A 178 -12.53 10.57 -3.02
N HIS A 179 -11.68 10.69 -4.06
CA HIS A 179 -12.08 10.98 -5.44
C HIS A 179 -11.50 9.93 -6.40
N PRO A 180 -11.99 8.67 -6.36
CA PRO A 180 -11.29 7.53 -6.98
C PRO A 180 -11.17 7.61 -8.50
N ALA A 181 -11.94 8.44 -9.20
CA ALA A 181 -11.74 8.70 -10.62
C ALA A 181 -10.34 9.24 -10.93
N THR A 182 -9.74 10.01 -10.00
CA THR A 182 -8.41 10.61 -10.16
C THR A 182 -7.28 9.59 -10.13
N ILE A 183 -7.52 8.37 -9.63
CA ILE A 183 -6.56 7.27 -9.68
C ILE A 183 -6.32 6.82 -11.13
N PHE A 184 -7.30 6.99 -12.01
CA PHE A 184 -7.30 6.48 -13.38
C PHE A 184 -7.06 7.58 -14.45
N MET A 185 -6.87 8.82 -14.03
CA MET A 185 -6.52 9.96 -14.87
C MET A 185 -4.99 10.17 -14.89
#